data_2d0901ac17de1c2a6c66e382da9ab5ab
#
_entry.id   2d0901ac17de1c2a6c66e382da9ab5ab
#
_cell.length_a   1.000
_cell.length_b   1.000
_cell.length_c   1.000
_cell.angle_alpha   90.00
_cell.angle_beta   90.00
_cell.angle_gamma   90.00
#
_symmetry.space_group_name_H-M   'P 1'
#
loop_
_entity.id
_entity.type
_entity.pdbx_description
1 polymer ?
#
loop_
_entity_poly.entity_id
_entity_poly.type
_entity_poly.pdbx_seq_one_letter_code
_entity_poly.pdbx_strand_id
1 'polypeptide(L)'
;MTKNILVVDDEQDICEILQFNLVREGYSVMTATSAEEALRTIARIQAENPAKLPNLILLDVMMEGMSGFQMARQLKASPQTVHIPIIFITALDDEDHTVQGLDIGADDYIVKPLSIKEVKARVNAVLRRVGTRTPSTEHSLPDGEALLTYEDLTLNLSSKTATLGSERLMLTKLEFELLSLFLQHPGTAFSREELLARCWPSDTIVLDRTVDVNITRLRKKTGLTGKHIKTRIGYGYYFER
;
A
#
# COMPACT_ATOMS: atom_id res chain seq x y z
N MET A 1 13.26 -15.26 -5.67
CA MET A 1 12.44 -15.80 -4.56
C MET A 1 10.99 -15.75 -4.97
N THR A 2 10.23 -16.81 -4.75
CA THR A 2 8.79 -16.86 -5.02
C THR A 2 8.07 -15.90 -4.09
N LYS A 3 7.15 -15.09 -4.62
CA LYS A 3 6.34 -14.15 -3.82
C LYS A 3 5.15 -14.88 -3.20
N ASN A 4 4.86 -14.59 -1.93
CA ASN A 4 3.75 -15.16 -1.19
C ASN A 4 2.53 -14.24 -1.29
N ILE A 5 1.38 -14.77 -1.66
CA ILE A 5 0.09 -14.06 -1.69
C ILE A 5 -0.86 -14.74 -0.71
N LEU A 6 -1.60 -13.96 0.06
CA LEU A 6 -2.71 -14.45 0.87
C LEU A 6 -4.01 -13.95 0.23
N VAL A 7 -4.90 -14.89 -0.07
CA VAL A 7 -6.26 -14.61 -0.56
C VAL A 7 -7.22 -14.83 0.60
N VAL A 8 -8.08 -13.87 0.87
CA VAL A 8 -9.07 -13.92 1.95
C VAL A 8 -10.44 -13.55 1.37
N ASP A 9 -11.32 -14.51 1.30
CA ASP A 9 -12.69 -14.37 0.76
C ASP A 9 -13.54 -15.49 1.38
N ASP A 10 -14.74 -15.21 1.86
CA ASP A 10 -15.62 -16.21 2.49
C ASP A 10 -16.25 -17.16 1.46
N GLU A 11 -16.21 -16.80 0.19
CA GLU A 11 -16.56 -17.69 -0.92
C GLU A 11 -15.36 -18.59 -1.29
N GLN A 12 -15.41 -19.88 -0.87
CA GLN A 12 -14.33 -20.83 -1.13
C GLN A 12 -14.01 -20.96 -2.63
N ASP A 13 -15.03 -20.93 -3.49
CA ASP A 13 -14.86 -21.02 -4.94
C ASP A 13 -13.99 -19.88 -5.49
N ILE A 14 -14.15 -18.66 -4.96
CA ILE A 14 -13.32 -17.50 -5.32
C ILE A 14 -11.88 -17.72 -4.87
N CYS A 15 -11.68 -18.19 -3.63
CA CYS A 15 -10.37 -18.55 -3.13
C CYS A 15 -9.66 -19.56 -4.05
N GLU A 16 -10.35 -20.64 -4.45
CA GLU A 16 -9.80 -21.68 -5.32
C GLU A 16 -9.48 -21.16 -6.72
N ILE A 17 -10.37 -20.38 -7.33
CA ILE A 17 -10.16 -19.77 -8.65
C ILE A 17 -8.94 -18.84 -8.63
N LEU A 18 -8.84 -17.98 -7.62
CA LEU A 18 -7.72 -17.05 -7.48
C LEU A 18 -6.42 -17.81 -7.21
N GLN A 19 -6.44 -18.80 -6.30
CA GLN A 19 -5.27 -19.62 -6.00
C GLN A 19 -4.77 -20.33 -7.25
N PHE A 20 -5.64 -21.04 -7.97
CA PHE A 20 -5.29 -21.75 -9.21
C PHE A 20 -4.61 -20.82 -10.23
N ASN A 21 -5.18 -19.65 -10.46
CA ASN A 21 -4.67 -18.73 -11.46
C ASN A 21 -3.34 -18.06 -11.05
N LEU A 22 -3.21 -17.69 -9.77
CA LEU A 22 -2.01 -17.03 -9.27
C LEU A 22 -0.83 -18.01 -9.11
N VAL A 23 -1.09 -19.26 -8.73
CA VAL A 23 -0.06 -20.32 -8.72
C VAL A 23 0.51 -20.54 -10.13
N ARG A 24 -0.33 -20.49 -11.16
CA ARG A 24 0.13 -20.60 -12.57
C ARG A 24 1.01 -19.42 -13.02
N GLU A 25 0.88 -18.27 -12.38
CA GLU A 25 1.79 -17.12 -12.57
C GLU A 25 3.09 -17.23 -11.77
N GLY A 26 3.28 -18.32 -11.01
CA GLY A 26 4.52 -18.60 -10.26
C GLY A 26 4.51 -18.04 -8.82
N TYR A 27 3.36 -17.65 -8.29
CA TYR A 27 3.23 -17.22 -6.89
C TYR A 27 3.02 -18.40 -5.94
N SER A 28 3.43 -18.24 -4.68
CA SER A 28 3.01 -19.11 -3.59
C SER A 28 1.75 -18.52 -2.99
N VAL A 29 0.63 -19.26 -3.01
CA VAL A 29 -0.67 -18.72 -2.62
C VAL A 29 -1.24 -19.50 -1.44
N MET A 30 -1.58 -18.77 -0.40
CA MET A 30 -2.35 -19.24 0.76
C MET A 30 -3.76 -18.68 0.67
N THR A 31 -4.73 -19.41 1.18
CA THR A 31 -6.12 -18.99 1.23
C THR A 31 -6.64 -19.02 2.66
N ALA A 32 -7.61 -18.18 2.96
CA ALA A 32 -8.38 -18.20 4.20
C ALA A 32 -9.82 -17.80 3.88
N THR A 33 -10.79 -18.46 4.52
CA THR A 33 -12.22 -18.21 4.31
C THR A 33 -12.83 -17.25 5.34
N SER A 34 -12.00 -16.67 6.20
CA SER A 34 -12.41 -15.59 7.11
C SER A 34 -11.23 -14.72 7.51
N ALA A 35 -11.53 -13.49 7.95
CA ALA A 35 -10.54 -12.56 8.46
C ALA A 35 -9.80 -13.11 9.69
N GLU A 36 -10.52 -13.82 10.57
CA GLU A 36 -9.96 -14.43 11.79
C GLU A 36 -8.98 -15.55 11.46
N GLU A 37 -9.29 -16.39 10.47
CA GLU A 37 -8.38 -17.42 9.99
C GLU A 37 -7.12 -16.82 9.37
N ALA A 38 -7.29 -15.81 8.55
CA ALA A 38 -6.19 -15.08 7.94
C ALA A 38 -5.26 -14.46 8.99
N LEU A 39 -5.81 -13.79 10.00
CA LEU A 39 -5.03 -13.20 11.09
C LEU A 39 -4.27 -14.24 11.90
N ARG A 40 -4.91 -15.40 12.23
CA ARG A 40 -4.23 -16.51 12.89
C ARG A 40 -3.09 -17.07 12.05
N THR A 41 -3.30 -17.20 10.75
CA THR A 41 -2.27 -17.67 9.81
C THR A 41 -1.09 -16.71 9.75
N ILE A 42 -1.34 -15.40 9.65
CA ILE A 42 -0.30 -14.37 9.67
C ILE A 42 0.48 -14.40 10.99
N ALA A 43 -0.22 -14.48 12.13
CA ALA A 43 0.43 -14.52 13.45
C ALA A 43 1.33 -15.77 13.61
N ARG A 44 0.87 -16.93 13.14
CA ARG A 44 1.68 -18.15 13.13
C ARG A 44 2.93 -17.99 12.26
N ILE A 45 2.79 -17.52 11.04
CA ILE A 45 3.91 -17.30 10.11
C ILE A 45 4.92 -16.31 10.71
N GLN A 46 4.41 -15.24 11.33
CA GLN A 46 5.25 -14.24 11.97
C GLN A 46 6.09 -14.82 13.11
N ALA A 47 5.53 -15.75 13.90
CA ALA A 47 6.22 -16.41 15.00
C ALA A 47 7.24 -17.45 14.51
N GLU A 48 6.88 -18.24 13.49
CA GLU A 48 7.69 -19.37 13.02
C GLU A 48 8.76 -18.94 11.99
N ASN A 49 8.38 -18.14 11.00
CA ASN A 49 9.25 -17.70 9.92
C ASN A 49 8.77 -16.37 9.29
N PRO A 50 9.16 -15.22 9.84
CA PRO A 50 8.75 -13.90 9.34
C PRO A 50 9.06 -13.65 7.86
N ALA A 51 10.06 -14.33 7.29
CA ALA A 51 10.41 -14.21 5.88
C ALA A 51 9.33 -14.79 4.94
N LYS A 52 8.41 -15.60 5.47
CA LYS A 52 7.28 -16.18 4.73
C LYS A 52 5.98 -15.38 4.85
N LEU A 53 6.01 -14.23 5.53
CA LEU A 53 4.84 -13.33 5.55
C LEU A 53 4.39 -13.01 4.12
N PRO A 54 3.08 -12.78 3.91
CA PRO A 54 2.56 -12.40 2.61
C PRO A 54 3.26 -11.16 2.06
N ASN A 55 3.59 -11.20 0.77
CA ASN A 55 4.07 -10.02 0.04
C ASN A 55 2.90 -9.17 -0.47
N LEU A 56 1.69 -9.73 -0.46
CA LEU A 56 0.44 -9.11 -0.86
C LEU A 56 -0.73 -9.87 -0.26
N ILE A 57 -1.78 -9.14 0.12
CA ILE A 57 -3.07 -9.71 0.54
C ILE A 57 -4.14 -9.26 -0.45
N LEU A 58 -4.87 -10.22 -1.03
CA LEU A 58 -6.16 -10.01 -1.69
C LEU A 58 -7.23 -10.23 -0.64
N LEU A 59 -8.08 -9.26 -0.39
CA LEU A 59 -8.98 -9.26 0.77
C LEU A 59 -10.37 -8.84 0.38
N ASP A 60 -11.32 -9.75 0.52
CA ASP A 60 -12.74 -9.37 0.39
C ASP A 60 -13.14 -8.41 1.50
N VAL A 61 -13.93 -7.42 1.14
CA VAL A 61 -14.47 -6.43 2.08
C VAL A 61 -15.65 -7.02 2.86
N MET A 62 -16.51 -7.76 2.16
CA MET A 62 -17.79 -8.25 2.69
C MET A 62 -17.67 -9.71 3.08
N MET A 63 -17.31 -9.98 4.32
CA MET A 63 -17.22 -11.33 4.88
C MET A 63 -18.08 -11.43 6.15
N GLU A 64 -18.57 -12.64 6.45
CA GLU A 64 -19.23 -12.90 7.73
C GLU A 64 -18.27 -12.69 8.91
N GLY A 65 -18.79 -12.16 10.02
CA GLY A 65 -17.99 -11.89 11.22
C GLY A 65 -17.16 -10.63 11.09
N MET A 66 -15.83 -10.75 11.04
CA MET A 66 -14.93 -9.62 10.87
C MET A 66 -14.84 -9.20 9.41
N SER A 67 -15.21 -7.97 9.10
CA SER A 67 -15.08 -7.45 7.74
C SER A 67 -13.62 -7.28 7.31
N GLY A 68 -13.38 -7.31 5.97
CA GLY A 68 -12.05 -7.05 5.42
C GLY A 68 -11.47 -5.71 5.84
N PHE A 69 -12.32 -4.68 6.02
CA PHE A 69 -11.87 -3.38 6.53
C PHE A 69 -11.35 -3.46 7.98
N GLN A 70 -12.01 -4.23 8.83
CA GLN A 70 -11.57 -4.41 10.22
C GLN A 70 -10.24 -5.16 10.27
N MET A 71 -10.09 -6.23 9.47
CA MET A 71 -8.83 -6.96 9.32
C MET A 71 -7.71 -6.04 8.83
N ALA A 72 -7.95 -5.28 7.77
CA ALA A 72 -6.96 -4.36 7.21
C ALA A 72 -6.51 -3.31 8.23
N ARG A 73 -7.42 -2.74 9.03
CA ARG A 73 -7.07 -1.82 10.13
C ARG A 73 -6.12 -2.46 11.13
N GLN A 74 -6.37 -3.71 11.54
CA GLN A 74 -5.48 -4.42 12.46
C GLN A 74 -4.09 -4.63 11.85
N LEU A 75 -4.02 -5.05 10.59
CA LEU A 75 -2.74 -5.24 9.89
C LEU A 75 -1.97 -3.92 9.74
N LYS A 76 -2.66 -2.82 9.42
CA LYS A 76 -2.03 -1.51 9.23
C LYS A 76 -1.68 -0.82 10.55
N ALA A 77 -2.22 -1.28 11.68
CA ALA A 77 -1.87 -0.81 13.03
C ALA A 77 -0.62 -1.51 13.60
N SER A 78 -0.16 -2.62 13.01
CA SER A 78 0.99 -3.39 13.50
C SER A 78 2.27 -3.06 12.72
N PRO A 79 3.41 -2.75 13.41
CA PRO A 79 4.70 -2.49 12.78
C PRO A 79 5.19 -3.62 11.86
N GLN A 80 4.80 -4.85 12.17
CA GLN A 80 5.25 -6.04 11.47
C GLN A 80 4.50 -6.30 10.18
N THR A 81 3.28 -5.76 10.03
CA THR A 81 2.38 -6.03 8.91
C THR A 81 1.95 -4.77 8.15
N VAL A 82 2.21 -3.56 8.68
CA VAL A 82 1.82 -2.29 8.04
C VAL A 82 2.33 -2.15 6.61
N HIS A 83 3.50 -2.74 6.32
CA HIS A 83 4.16 -2.68 5.02
C HIS A 83 3.59 -3.65 3.99
N ILE A 84 2.75 -4.62 4.42
CA ILE A 84 2.15 -5.60 3.51
C ILE A 84 1.06 -4.88 2.70
N PRO A 85 1.17 -4.84 1.37
CA PRO A 85 0.15 -4.23 0.53
C PRO A 85 -1.13 -5.05 0.56
N ILE A 86 -2.26 -4.33 0.47
CA ILE A 86 -3.60 -4.91 0.46
C ILE A 86 -4.33 -4.43 -0.79
N ILE A 87 -4.83 -5.37 -1.58
CA ILE A 87 -5.81 -5.12 -2.64
C ILE A 87 -7.15 -5.59 -2.11
N PHE A 88 -8.12 -4.69 -2.01
CA PHE A 88 -9.48 -5.09 -1.66
C PHE A 88 -10.22 -5.66 -2.87
N ILE A 89 -11.00 -6.68 -2.61
CA ILE A 89 -12.00 -7.23 -3.52
C ILE A 89 -13.36 -6.84 -2.97
N THR A 90 -14.24 -6.25 -3.76
CA THR A 90 -15.52 -5.75 -3.26
C THR A 90 -16.62 -5.85 -4.31
N ALA A 91 -17.83 -6.18 -3.87
CA ALA A 91 -19.02 -6.12 -4.72
C ALA A 91 -19.60 -4.69 -4.84
N LEU A 92 -18.98 -3.70 -4.19
CA LEU A 92 -19.59 -2.40 -3.96
C LEU A 92 -19.14 -1.36 -4.97
N ASP A 93 -20.10 -0.89 -5.75
CA ASP A 93 -20.05 0.35 -6.52
C ASP A 93 -20.23 1.60 -5.62
N ASP A 94 -20.25 1.44 -4.29
CA ASP A 94 -20.55 2.51 -3.36
C ASP A 94 -19.30 3.35 -3.06
N GLU A 95 -19.36 4.64 -3.41
CA GLU A 95 -18.29 5.62 -3.20
C GLU A 95 -17.83 5.67 -1.73
N ASP A 96 -18.75 5.48 -0.78
CA ASP A 96 -18.46 5.56 0.66
C ASP A 96 -17.56 4.41 1.14
N HIS A 97 -17.74 3.21 0.63
CA HIS A 97 -16.90 2.05 0.97
C HIS A 97 -15.52 2.11 0.30
N THR A 98 -15.45 2.64 -0.91
CA THR A 98 -14.16 2.92 -1.58
C THR A 98 -13.36 3.95 -0.78
N VAL A 99 -14.01 5.00 -0.27
CA VAL A 99 -13.40 6.00 0.61
C VAL A 99 -12.95 5.38 1.94
N GLN A 100 -13.79 4.54 2.58
CA GLN A 100 -13.41 3.86 3.83
C GLN A 100 -12.19 2.94 3.67
N GLY A 101 -12.13 2.16 2.62
CA GLY A 101 -11.01 1.26 2.38
C GLY A 101 -9.74 2.03 2.02
N LEU A 102 -9.85 3.10 1.23
CA LEU A 102 -8.75 4.03 1.01
C LEU A 102 -8.30 4.65 2.35
N ASP A 103 -9.19 4.98 3.27
CA ASP A 103 -8.87 5.45 4.61
C ASP A 103 -8.11 4.46 5.48
N ILE A 104 -8.16 3.19 5.20
CA ILE A 104 -7.44 2.14 5.92
C ILE A 104 -5.99 1.94 5.39
N GLY A 105 -5.66 2.42 4.20
CA GLY A 105 -4.34 2.25 3.59
C GLY A 105 -4.27 1.10 2.58
N ALA A 106 -5.37 0.84 1.87
CA ALA A 106 -5.36 -0.05 0.72
C ALA A 106 -4.43 0.46 -0.38
N ASP A 107 -3.79 -0.47 -1.06
CA ASP A 107 -2.89 -0.17 -2.18
C ASP A 107 -3.63 -0.18 -3.52
N ASP A 108 -4.74 -0.94 -3.62
CA ASP A 108 -5.60 -1.01 -4.80
C ASP A 108 -6.98 -1.65 -4.49
N TYR A 109 -7.88 -1.65 -5.48
CA TYR A 109 -9.24 -2.22 -5.43
C TYR A 109 -9.56 -3.01 -6.68
N ILE A 110 -10.36 -4.07 -6.51
CA ILE A 110 -10.94 -4.86 -7.59
C ILE A 110 -12.44 -4.99 -7.31
N VAL A 111 -13.27 -4.62 -8.28
CA VAL A 111 -14.73 -4.73 -8.16
C VAL A 111 -15.19 -6.09 -8.67
N LYS A 112 -16.07 -6.77 -7.92
CA LYS A 112 -16.76 -7.97 -8.38
C LYS A 112 -17.83 -7.58 -9.45
N PRO A 113 -18.02 -8.32 -10.55
CA PRO A 113 -17.47 -9.65 -10.82
C PRO A 113 -16.00 -9.64 -11.25
N LEU A 114 -15.21 -10.60 -10.73
CA LEU A 114 -13.77 -10.64 -10.91
C LEU A 114 -13.36 -10.98 -12.35
N SER A 115 -12.56 -10.13 -12.96
CA SER A 115 -11.78 -10.49 -14.14
C SER A 115 -10.42 -11.04 -13.73
N ILE A 116 -10.13 -12.30 -13.99
CA ILE A 116 -8.84 -12.91 -13.69
C ILE A 116 -7.69 -12.15 -14.35
N LYS A 117 -7.91 -11.61 -15.56
CA LYS A 117 -6.93 -10.77 -16.26
C LYS A 117 -6.62 -9.51 -15.47
N GLU A 118 -7.65 -8.86 -14.92
CA GLU A 118 -7.51 -7.68 -14.08
C GLU A 118 -6.79 -7.99 -12.76
N VAL A 119 -7.22 -9.07 -12.06
CA VAL A 119 -6.56 -9.51 -10.82
C VAL A 119 -5.06 -9.72 -11.05
N LYS A 120 -4.68 -10.46 -12.10
CA LYS A 120 -3.27 -10.69 -12.44
C LYS A 120 -2.52 -9.39 -12.72
N ALA A 121 -3.10 -8.47 -13.48
CA ALA A 121 -2.49 -7.18 -13.80
C ALA A 121 -2.23 -6.36 -12.53
N ARG A 122 -3.22 -6.25 -11.63
CA ARG A 122 -3.11 -5.50 -10.37
C ARG A 122 -2.14 -6.13 -9.39
N VAL A 123 -2.19 -7.46 -9.22
CA VAL A 123 -1.23 -8.21 -8.39
C VAL A 123 0.20 -7.99 -8.88
N ASN A 124 0.44 -8.13 -10.19
CA ASN A 124 1.75 -7.86 -10.79
C ASN A 124 2.21 -6.43 -10.56
N ALA A 125 1.31 -5.46 -10.75
CA ALA A 125 1.59 -4.04 -10.57
C ALA A 125 2.01 -3.73 -9.12
N VAL A 126 1.25 -4.21 -8.12
CA VAL A 126 1.55 -4.00 -6.70
C VAL A 126 2.84 -4.72 -6.29
N LEU A 127 3.03 -5.99 -6.70
CA LEU A 127 4.21 -6.78 -6.33
C LEU A 127 5.50 -6.31 -7.01
N ARG A 128 5.44 -5.71 -8.21
CA ARG A 128 6.58 -5.08 -8.87
C ARG A 128 7.12 -3.93 -8.02
N ARG A 129 6.28 -3.12 -7.39
CA ARG A 129 6.70 -2.07 -6.44
C ARG A 129 7.48 -2.63 -5.26
N VAL A 130 7.15 -3.85 -4.81
CA VAL A 130 7.85 -4.53 -3.70
C VAL A 130 9.19 -5.11 -4.17
N GLY A 131 9.35 -5.41 -5.47
CA GLY A 131 10.49 -6.14 -6.05
C GLY A 131 11.55 -5.32 -6.77
N THR A 132 11.26 -4.11 -7.21
CA THR A 132 12.24 -3.27 -7.92
C THR A 132 13.16 -2.54 -6.95
N ARG A 133 14.13 -3.28 -6.42
CA ARG A 133 15.46 -2.78 -6.10
C ARG A 133 16.31 -2.87 -7.38
N THR A 134 16.02 -2.10 -8.39
CA THR A 134 17.00 -1.78 -9.43
C THR A 134 17.15 -0.27 -9.46
N PRO A 135 18.35 0.24 -9.23
CA PRO A 135 18.62 1.65 -9.42
C PRO A 135 18.63 1.90 -10.93
N SER A 136 17.57 2.47 -11.46
CA SER A 136 17.67 3.10 -12.78
C SER A 136 18.18 4.52 -12.58
N THR A 137 19.44 4.65 -12.98
CA THR A 137 20.18 5.81 -13.46
C THR A 137 20.38 7.00 -12.51
N GLU A 138 21.61 7.01 -11.97
CA GLU A 138 22.55 8.11 -11.88
C GLU A 138 22.14 9.38 -11.10
N HIS A 139 22.38 9.30 -9.78
CA HIS A 139 23.32 10.23 -9.15
C HIS A 139 23.97 9.47 -8.00
N SER A 140 25.15 8.94 -8.25
CA SER A 140 26.02 8.34 -7.24
C SER A 140 26.46 9.43 -6.28
N LEU A 141 25.93 9.37 -5.05
CA LEU A 141 26.57 9.99 -3.90
C LEU A 141 27.21 8.88 -3.08
N PRO A 142 28.37 9.11 -2.46
CA PRO A 142 29.18 8.08 -1.80
C PRO A 142 28.48 7.54 -0.57
N ASP A 143 28.88 6.34 -0.13
CA ASP A 143 28.40 5.56 1.02
C ASP A 143 28.02 6.43 2.24
N GLY A 144 26.74 6.79 2.30
CA GLY A 144 26.09 7.45 3.43
C GLY A 144 24.61 7.07 3.37
N GLU A 145 24.01 6.82 4.53
CA GLU A 145 22.55 6.63 4.62
C GLU A 145 21.84 7.77 3.91
N ALA A 146 21.06 7.44 2.86
CA ALA A 146 20.31 8.45 2.11
C ALA A 146 19.13 8.91 2.98
N LEU A 147 19.38 9.93 3.81
CA LEU A 147 18.41 10.53 4.71
C LEU A 147 17.83 11.80 4.06
N LEU A 148 16.51 11.92 4.10
CA LEU A 148 15.81 13.18 3.84
C LEU A 148 15.31 13.72 5.17
N THR A 149 15.71 14.95 5.51
CA THR A 149 15.32 15.59 6.76
C THR A 149 14.59 16.90 6.51
N TYR A 150 13.56 17.14 7.28
CA TYR A 150 12.86 18.41 7.33
C TYR A 150 12.30 18.62 8.74
N GLU A 151 12.79 19.64 9.45
CA GLU A 151 12.51 19.84 10.88
C GLU A 151 12.74 18.55 11.67
N ASP A 152 11.74 18.08 12.43
CA ASP A 152 11.80 16.85 13.21
C ASP A 152 11.53 15.57 12.38
N LEU A 153 11.18 15.71 11.11
CA LEU A 153 10.90 14.58 10.22
C LEU A 153 12.19 14.07 9.57
N THR A 154 12.44 12.78 9.70
CA THR A 154 13.56 12.11 9.02
C THR A 154 13.05 10.88 8.28
N LEU A 155 13.36 10.79 6.99
CA LEU A 155 13.14 9.61 6.15
C LEU A 155 14.48 8.97 5.83
N ASN A 156 14.60 7.67 6.13
CA ASN A 156 15.71 6.85 5.67
C ASN A 156 15.27 6.13 4.38
N LEU A 157 15.83 6.56 3.24
CA LEU A 157 15.48 6.01 1.93
C LEU A 157 15.98 4.58 1.73
N SER A 158 17.04 4.18 2.45
CA SER A 158 17.62 2.84 2.36
C SER A 158 16.78 1.82 3.13
N SER A 159 16.45 2.11 4.38
CA SER A 159 15.63 1.22 5.23
C SER A 159 14.12 1.38 5.04
N LYS A 160 13.68 2.41 4.26
CA LYS A 160 12.26 2.76 4.06
C LYS A 160 11.52 3.03 5.37
N THR A 161 12.20 3.70 6.29
CA THR A 161 11.65 4.09 7.59
C THR A 161 11.51 5.60 7.69
N ALA A 162 10.55 6.05 8.48
CA ALA A 162 10.33 7.46 8.79
C ALA A 162 10.22 7.66 10.30
N THR A 163 10.75 8.76 10.80
CA THR A 163 10.63 9.17 12.20
C THR A 163 10.22 10.63 12.28
N LEU A 164 9.47 10.99 13.32
CA LEU A 164 9.13 12.36 13.68
C LEU A 164 9.67 12.61 15.09
N GLY A 165 10.74 13.36 15.21
CA GLY A 165 11.55 13.41 16.44
C GLY A 165 12.07 12.01 16.78
N SER A 166 11.75 11.53 17.98
CA SER A 166 12.11 10.18 18.46
C SER A 166 11.08 9.10 18.11
N GLU A 167 9.91 9.47 17.59
CA GLU A 167 8.83 8.52 17.30
C GLU A 167 8.90 7.97 15.89
N ARG A 168 8.75 6.65 15.74
CA ARG A 168 8.68 6.01 14.43
C ARG A 168 7.31 6.24 13.81
N LEU A 169 7.26 6.80 12.60
CA LEU A 169 6.05 6.96 11.84
C LEU A 169 5.66 5.66 11.13
N MET A 170 4.42 5.26 11.31
CA MET A 170 3.83 4.08 10.68
C MET A 170 3.24 4.48 9.32
N LEU A 171 4.10 4.57 8.31
CA LEU A 171 3.69 4.87 6.95
C LEU A 171 3.50 3.60 6.14
N THR A 172 2.45 3.57 5.31
CA THR A 172 2.35 2.57 4.23
C THR A 172 3.43 2.86 3.19
N LYS A 173 3.71 1.91 2.30
CA LYS A 173 4.68 2.10 1.23
C LYS A 173 4.36 3.34 0.40
N LEU A 174 3.09 3.49 0.01
CA LEU A 174 2.62 4.60 -0.80
C LEU A 174 2.77 5.96 -0.09
N GLU A 175 2.41 6.02 1.19
CA GLU A 175 2.60 7.24 1.99
C GLU A 175 4.09 7.60 2.11
N PHE A 176 4.97 6.60 2.24
CA PHE A 176 6.41 6.82 2.26
C PHE A 176 6.92 7.33 0.91
N GLU A 177 6.46 6.77 -0.20
CA GLU A 177 6.84 7.21 -1.56
C GLU A 177 6.37 8.63 -1.84
N LEU A 178 5.13 8.97 -1.50
CA LEU A 178 4.59 10.33 -1.62
C LEU A 178 5.41 11.34 -0.79
N LEU A 179 5.67 11.00 0.46
CA LEU A 179 6.44 11.88 1.35
C LEU A 179 7.88 12.07 0.86
N SER A 180 8.51 10.99 0.39
CA SER A 180 9.85 11.04 -0.21
C SER A 180 9.88 11.94 -1.44
N LEU A 181 8.89 11.82 -2.33
CA LEU A 181 8.79 12.65 -3.54
C LEU A 181 8.65 14.13 -3.19
N PHE A 182 7.80 14.46 -2.23
CA PHE A 182 7.60 15.84 -1.79
C PHE A 182 8.85 16.45 -1.17
N LEU A 183 9.56 15.70 -0.32
CA LEU A 183 10.79 16.17 0.34
C LEU A 183 11.97 16.30 -0.63
N GLN A 184 12.01 15.48 -1.68
CA GLN A 184 13.02 15.57 -2.73
C GLN A 184 12.79 16.77 -3.66
N HIS A 185 11.54 17.21 -3.80
CA HIS A 185 11.16 18.28 -4.73
C HIS A 185 10.34 19.39 -4.04
N PRO A 186 10.88 20.05 -3.01
CA PRO A 186 10.16 21.11 -2.32
C PRO A 186 9.84 22.28 -3.26
N GLY A 187 8.63 22.83 -3.11
CA GLY A 187 8.13 23.92 -3.97
C GLY A 187 7.55 23.46 -5.31
N THR A 188 7.84 22.22 -5.74
CA THR A 188 7.32 21.70 -7.00
C THR A 188 5.89 21.19 -6.78
N ALA A 189 4.93 21.71 -7.55
CA ALA A 189 3.56 21.23 -7.55
C ALA A 189 3.44 20.04 -8.48
N PHE A 190 2.86 18.95 -7.98
CA PHE A 190 2.55 17.76 -8.73
C PHE A 190 1.04 17.64 -8.91
N SER A 191 0.58 17.47 -10.14
CA SER A 191 -0.80 17.18 -10.42
C SER A 191 -1.19 15.80 -9.87
N ARG A 192 -2.49 15.50 -9.78
CA ARG A 192 -2.95 14.16 -9.38
C ARG A 192 -2.44 13.10 -10.33
N GLU A 193 -2.49 13.38 -11.62
CA GLU A 193 -1.98 12.49 -12.68
C GLU A 193 -0.49 12.23 -12.55
N GLU A 194 0.32 13.26 -12.25
CA GLU A 194 1.75 13.11 -12.04
C GLU A 194 2.07 12.31 -10.77
N LEU A 195 1.31 12.51 -9.69
CA LEU A 195 1.44 11.72 -8.47
C LEU A 195 1.06 10.25 -8.74
N LEU A 196 -0.04 10.02 -9.47
CA LEU A 196 -0.45 8.69 -9.91
C LEU A 196 0.65 8.04 -10.76
N ALA A 197 1.16 8.72 -11.76
CA ALA A 197 2.20 8.19 -12.65
C ALA A 197 3.51 7.84 -11.92
N ARG A 198 3.85 8.58 -10.85
CA ARG A 198 5.11 8.40 -10.11
C ARG A 198 5.00 7.44 -8.93
N CYS A 199 3.89 7.48 -8.20
CA CYS A 199 3.69 6.71 -6.96
C CYS A 199 2.76 5.52 -7.13
N TRP A 200 1.94 5.49 -8.20
CA TRP A 200 1.09 4.34 -8.56
C TRP A 200 1.58 3.69 -9.86
N PRO A 201 1.29 2.41 -10.13
CA PRO A 201 1.64 1.78 -11.39
C PRO A 201 0.86 2.42 -12.55
N SER A 202 1.53 2.52 -13.69
CA SER A 202 0.96 3.04 -14.93
C SER A 202 -0.28 2.30 -15.45
N ASP A 203 -0.49 1.08 -14.97
CA ASP A 203 -1.58 0.20 -15.42
C ASP A 203 -2.75 0.17 -14.43
N THR A 204 -2.73 1.00 -13.39
CA THR A 204 -3.79 1.05 -12.38
C THR A 204 -4.80 2.12 -12.76
N ILE A 205 -6.03 1.73 -13.02
CA ILE A 205 -7.16 2.67 -13.09
C ILE A 205 -7.48 3.06 -11.65
N VAL A 206 -6.86 4.13 -11.18
CA VAL A 206 -7.10 4.69 -9.84
C VAL A 206 -7.82 6.00 -10.02
N LEU A 207 -8.89 6.19 -9.26
CA LEU A 207 -9.62 7.46 -9.27
C LEU A 207 -8.74 8.58 -8.66
N ASP A 208 -8.84 9.79 -9.19
CA ASP A 208 -8.13 10.98 -8.69
C ASP A 208 -8.29 11.19 -7.18
N ARG A 209 -9.45 10.83 -6.62
CA ARG A 209 -9.74 10.85 -5.19
C ARG A 209 -8.80 10.00 -4.34
N THR A 210 -8.21 8.94 -4.90
CA THR A 210 -7.24 8.10 -4.17
C THR A 210 -6.02 8.90 -3.76
N VAL A 211 -5.58 9.85 -4.59
CA VAL A 211 -4.49 10.77 -4.26
C VAL A 211 -4.88 11.64 -3.06
N ASP A 212 -6.06 12.26 -3.11
CA ASP A 212 -6.54 13.20 -2.10
C ASP A 212 -6.64 12.55 -0.71
N VAL A 213 -7.12 11.30 -0.67
CA VAL A 213 -7.23 10.52 0.56
C VAL A 213 -5.83 10.21 1.13
N ASN A 214 -4.89 9.76 0.30
CA ASN A 214 -3.53 9.47 0.76
C ASN A 214 -2.80 10.73 1.24
N ILE A 215 -2.99 11.87 0.57
CA ILE A 215 -2.48 13.17 1.03
C ILE A 215 -3.08 13.56 2.38
N THR A 216 -4.38 13.39 2.56
CA THR A 216 -5.06 13.71 3.82
C THR A 216 -4.50 12.88 4.99
N ARG A 217 -4.26 11.58 4.77
CA ARG A 217 -3.64 10.70 5.76
C ARG A 217 -2.21 11.07 6.06
N LEU A 218 -1.44 11.33 5.01
CA LEU A 218 -0.06 11.71 5.16
C LEU A 218 0.07 12.98 6.00
N ARG A 219 -0.77 13.98 5.74
CA ARG A 219 -0.87 15.19 6.57
C ARG A 219 -1.15 14.87 8.03
N LYS A 220 -2.10 13.96 8.28
CA LYS A 220 -2.49 13.56 9.65
C LYS A 220 -1.36 12.83 10.37
N LYS A 221 -0.69 11.88 9.68
CA LYS A 221 0.40 11.07 10.26
C LYS A 221 1.65 11.88 10.54
N THR A 222 1.96 12.86 9.69
CA THR A 222 3.15 13.71 9.84
C THR A 222 2.92 14.95 10.71
N GLY A 223 1.73 15.10 11.29
CA GLY A 223 1.43 16.13 12.28
C GLY A 223 1.68 17.55 11.79
N LEU A 224 2.54 18.31 12.50
CA LEU A 224 2.85 19.71 12.13
C LEU A 224 3.54 19.79 10.77
N THR A 225 4.47 18.89 10.47
CA THR A 225 5.14 18.80 9.17
C THR A 225 4.15 18.53 8.03
N GLY A 226 3.05 17.82 8.30
CA GLY A 226 1.98 17.60 7.34
C GLY A 226 1.30 18.88 6.84
N LYS A 227 1.37 19.97 7.59
CA LYS A 227 0.83 21.28 7.18
C LYS A 227 1.61 21.88 6.03
N HIS A 228 2.84 21.45 5.79
CA HIS A 228 3.68 21.88 4.68
C HIS A 228 3.32 21.18 3.36
N ILE A 229 2.56 20.08 3.39
CA ILE A 229 1.97 19.51 2.19
C ILE A 229 0.75 20.36 1.82
N LYS A 230 0.89 21.28 0.90
CA LYS A 230 -0.14 22.25 0.49
C LYS A 230 -0.90 21.80 -0.74
N THR A 231 -2.13 22.28 -0.86
CA THR A 231 -2.94 22.15 -2.08
C THR A 231 -2.81 23.41 -2.89
N ARG A 232 -2.45 23.29 -4.17
CA ARG A 232 -2.48 24.39 -5.13
C ARG A 232 -3.68 24.19 -6.04
N ILE A 233 -4.71 24.99 -5.86
CA ILE A 233 -5.98 24.86 -6.60
C ILE A 233 -5.70 24.87 -8.09
N GLY A 234 -6.22 23.84 -8.79
CA GLY A 234 -6.03 23.64 -10.23
C GLY A 234 -4.68 23.02 -10.64
N TYR A 235 -3.71 22.86 -9.73
CA TYR A 235 -2.37 22.34 -10.02
C TYR A 235 -2.00 21.07 -9.24
N GLY A 236 -2.68 20.75 -8.13
CA GLY A 236 -2.41 19.57 -7.33
C GLY A 236 -1.77 19.87 -5.97
N TYR A 237 -0.70 19.16 -5.61
CA TYR A 237 -0.08 19.21 -4.28
C TYR A 237 1.41 19.51 -4.35
N TYR A 238 1.93 20.22 -3.36
CA TYR A 238 3.35 20.53 -3.24
C TYR A 238 3.78 20.57 -1.77
N PHE A 239 5.07 20.46 -1.53
CA PHE A 239 5.66 20.66 -0.22
C PHE A 239 6.22 22.08 -0.12
N GLU A 240 5.73 22.84 0.85
CA GLU A 240 6.20 24.19 1.16
C GLU A 240 7.29 24.08 2.24
N ARG A 241 8.47 24.57 1.94
CA ARG A 241 9.55 24.71 2.93
C ARG A 241 9.35 25.90 3.83
#